data_3ebf564c4d568aae2727f02af53a7627
#
_entry.id   3ebf564c4d568aae2727f02af53a7627
#
_cell.length_a   1.000
_cell.length_b   1.000
_cell.length_c   1.000
_cell.angle_alpha   90.00
_cell.angle_beta   90.00
_cell.angle_gamma   90.00
#
_symmetry.space_group_name_H-M   'P 1'
#
loop_
_entity.id
_entity.type
_entity.pdbx_description
1 polymer ?
#
loop_
_entity_poly.entity_id
_entity_poly.type
_entity_poly.pdbx_seq_one_letter_code
_entity_poly.pdbx_strand_id
1 'polypeptide(L)'
;MSRLPSAPRARGTLRCAMRCLRTLSCAAILALAVACSTWQAPADFNTSGLRERAQTATRNEIRVSAAVLSAEDRQRMLGVELDKTRVQPVWVEVQNQTADPLLLLQPGTDPDYFSPLEVAWSVHGTFTPAANARINAHLDQLGFKNPVLPGETKAGVLFINPERATRLLNIDLLQRKSLVPFSLFLRVPDDAGEKWFAEGLFQHHGSEIKDYDDLAALRSALERLPCCATDANGRANGDPFNVILVGDFADIATAFVRRGYRRAAHPADAAERVFGRMPDAVVRKQSQAGAPATWVRLWVTPIRFDGQSVYLAQVARPIGGRFAPRDSENLVLHEDVDEARNLLIQDMMYSAGLDKLGFVTGVGPASQAQSRTTFSGAHYFSDGLRAVMFFATRPLSLSDVEMLDWEPYLDRRESPAPKELDDARK
;
A
#
# COMPACT_ATOMS: atom_id res chain seq x y z
N MET A 1 73.06 71.38 -13.83
CA MET A 1 72.91 71.20 -12.37
C MET A 1 71.51 71.65 -11.96
N SER A 2 70.57 70.78 -11.84
CA SER A 2 69.21 71.12 -11.38
C SER A 2 68.69 69.92 -10.57
N ARG A 3 68.37 70.23 -9.31
CA ARG A 3 67.85 69.29 -8.31
C ARG A 3 66.36 69.13 -8.50
N LEU A 4 65.92 67.88 -8.56
CA LEU A 4 64.50 67.49 -8.49
C LEU A 4 63.99 67.50 -7.04
N PRO A 5 62.76 67.89 -6.70
CA PRO A 5 62.20 67.84 -5.40
C PRO A 5 61.56 66.47 -5.08
N SER A 6 61.71 66.06 -3.82
CA SER A 6 61.21 64.78 -3.27
C SER A 6 59.72 64.84 -2.95
N ALA A 7 58.97 63.81 -3.34
CA ALA A 7 57.53 63.60 -3.08
C ALA A 7 57.27 63.11 -1.63
N PRO A 8 56.16 63.51 -0.96
CA PRO A 8 55.84 63.09 0.39
C PRO A 8 55.23 61.70 0.44
N ARG A 9 55.63 60.90 1.41
CA ARG A 9 55.15 59.52 1.63
C ARG A 9 53.73 59.50 2.22
N ALA A 10 52.75 59.10 1.40
CA ALA A 10 51.39 58.81 1.86
C ALA A 10 51.33 57.40 2.56
N ARG A 11 51.71 57.28 3.82
CA ARG A 11 51.60 56.03 4.59
C ARG A 11 50.51 56.02 5.69
N GLY A 12 49.75 57.10 5.84
CA GLY A 12 48.77 57.24 6.93
C GLY A 12 47.32 56.80 6.55
N THR A 13 46.93 56.95 5.30
CA THR A 13 45.52 56.78 4.89
C THR A 13 45.13 55.31 4.60
N LEU A 14 46.08 54.43 4.27
CA LEU A 14 45.79 53.03 3.99
C LEU A 14 45.48 52.18 5.25
N ARG A 15 46.05 52.57 6.43
CA ARG A 15 45.80 51.83 7.68
C ARG A 15 44.43 52.17 8.29
N CYS A 16 43.86 53.32 8.06
CA CYS A 16 42.52 53.65 8.55
C CYS A 16 41.43 52.98 7.73
N ALA A 17 41.59 52.94 6.39
CA ALA A 17 40.62 52.23 5.49
C ALA A 17 40.59 50.71 5.75
N MET A 18 41.73 50.06 5.99
CA MET A 18 41.76 48.60 6.30
C MET A 18 41.17 48.24 7.70
N ARG A 19 41.23 49.17 8.66
CA ARG A 19 40.55 48.95 9.96
C ARG A 19 39.04 49.13 9.85
N CYS A 20 38.53 50.07 9.11
CA CYS A 20 37.09 50.24 8.87
C CYS A 20 36.51 49.07 8.03
N LEU A 21 37.23 48.55 7.03
CA LEU A 21 36.79 47.36 6.26
C LEU A 21 36.73 46.10 7.16
N ARG A 22 37.69 45.88 8.08
CA ARG A 22 37.67 44.75 8.97
C ARG A 22 36.54 44.80 10.02
N THR A 23 36.23 45.99 10.54
CA THR A 23 35.09 46.16 11.47
C THR A 23 33.74 46.03 10.78
N LEU A 24 33.59 46.48 9.54
CA LEU A 24 32.38 46.26 8.72
C LEU A 24 32.20 44.78 8.35
N SER A 25 33.28 44.06 8.02
CA SER A 25 33.20 42.61 7.73
C SER A 25 32.85 41.79 9.00
N CYS A 26 33.39 42.13 10.17
CA CYS A 26 33.01 41.48 11.42
C CYS A 26 31.55 41.77 11.83
N ALA A 27 31.05 42.98 11.61
CA ALA A 27 29.66 43.35 11.87
C ALA A 27 28.68 42.65 10.90
N ALA A 28 29.05 42.47 9.64
CA ALA A 28 28.27 41.73 8.67
C ALA A 28 28.25 40.23 8.95
N ILE A 29 29.34 39.63 9.42
CA ILE A 29 29.42 38.22 9.83
C ILE A 29 28.62 37.97 11.12
N LEU A 30 28.66 38.91 12.09
CA LEU A 30 27.81 38.85 13.29
C LEU A 30 26.31 39.03 12.94
N ALA A 31 25.96 39.87 11.99
CA ALA A 31 24.57 40.05 11.52
C ALA A 31 24.03 38.81 10.78
N LEU A 32 24.90 38.09 10.07
CA LEU A 32 24.54 36.80 9.46
C LEU A 32 24.42 35.65 10.48
N ALA A 33 25.12 35.72 11.62
CA ALA A 33 25.03 34.72 12.66
C ALA A 33 23.80 34.89 13.60
N VAL A 34 23.07 36.00 13.49
CA VAL A 34 21.83 36.27 14.26
C VAL A 34 20.56 35.98 13.47
N ALA A 35 20.66 35.44 12.24
CA ALA A 35 19.51 34.82 11.57
C ALA A 35 19.16 33.45 12.19
N CYS A 36 19.13 33.36 13.53
CA CYS A 36 18.39 32.31 14.22
C CYS A 36 16.92 32.50 13.83
N SER A 37 16.39 31.62 13.00
CA SER A 37 15.03 31.73 12.49
C SER A 37 14.05 31.79 13.69
N THR A 38 13.36 32.90 13.80
CA THR A 38 12.24 33.05 14.73
C THR A 38 11.07 32.32 14.14
N TRP A 39 10.79 31.10 14.60
CA TRP A 39 9.59 30.39 14.20
C TRP A 39 8.34 31.01 14.84
N GLN A 40 7.29 31.15 14.06
CA GLN A 40 5.97 31.56 14.51
C GLN A 40 4.97 30.48 14.10
N ALA A 41 4.02 30.18 14.98
CA ALA A 41 2.93 29.27 14.66
C ALA A 41 2.17 29.78 13.43
N PRO A 42 1.90 28.94 12.44
CA PRO A 42 1.03 29.32 11.34
C PRO A 42 -0.31 29.85 11.87
N ALA A 43 -0.93 30.75 11.11
CA ALA A 43 -2.31 31.17 11.36
C ALA A 43 -3.24 29.95 11.25
N ASP A 44 -4.48 30.07 11.80
CA ASP A 44 -5.46 29.01 11.76
C ASP A 44 -5.59 28.38 10.37
N PHE A 45 -5.40 27.06 10.32
CA PHE A 45 -5.45 26.30 9.10
C PHE A 45 -6.87 25.86 8.79
N ASN A 46 -7.39 26.24 7.63
CA ASN A 46 -8.69 25.76 7.16
C ASN A 46 -8.60 24.32 6.65
N THR A 47 -9.28 23.40 7.30
CA THR A 47 -9.29 21.96 6.98
C THR A 47 -10.25 21.58 5.83
N SER A 48 -10.96 22.52 5.18
CA SER A 48 -11.90 22.22 4.10
C SER A 48 -11.26 21.44 2.95
N GLY A 49 -10.11 21.88 2.47
CA GLY A 49 -9.37 21.18 1.41
C GLY A 49 -8.88 19.79 1.81
N LEU A 50 -8.65 19.53 3.11
CA LEU A 50 -8.37 18.19 3.61
C LEU A 50 -9.60 17.31 3.54
N ARG A 51 -10.77 17.83 3.96
CA ARG A 51 -12.04 17.09 3.91
C ARG A 51 -12.48 16.75 2.49
N GLU A 52 -12.25 17.64 1.53
CA GLU A 52 -12.59 17.42 0.11
C GLU A 52 -11.83 16.25 -0.52
N ARG A 53 -10.57 16.02 -0.12
CA ARG A 53 -9.76 14.93 -0.64
C ARG A 53 -9.61 13.74 0.32
N ALA A 54 -10.23 13.81 1.50
CA ALA A 54 -10.18 12.74 2.48
C ALA A 54 -10.89 11.49 1.98
N GLN A 55 -10.31 10.33 2.26
CA GLN A 55 -11.03 9.08 2.19
C GLN A 55 -11.90 8.94 3.46
N THR A 56 -13.12 8.51 3.28
CA THR A 56 -14.09 8.40 4.37
C THR A 56 -14.69 7.00 4.38
N ALA A 57 -14.80 6.44 5.58
CA ALA A 57 -15.53 5.21 5.83
C ALA A 57 -16.50 5.41 7.01
N THR A 58 -17.63 4.73 6.96
CA THR A 58 -18.65 4.77 8.04
C THR A 58 -18.98 3.34 8.44
N ARG A 59 -18.98 3.09 9.76
CA ARG A 59 -19.35 1.80 10.35
C ARG A 59 -19.92 2.03 11.76
N ASN A 60 -21.02 1.36 12.09
CA ASN A 60 -21.62 1.40 13.44
C ASN A 60 -21.79 2.83 13.99
N GLU A 61 -22.37 3.74 13.20
CA GLU A 61 -22.60 5.16 13.59
C GLU A 61 -21.28 5.94 13.88
N ILE A 62 -20.14 5.41 13.44
CA ILE A 62 -18.83 6.06 13.50
C ILE A 62 -18.41 6.38 12.08
N ARG A 63 -18.03 7.64 11.84
CA ARG A 63 -17.46 8.07 10.56
C ARG A 63 -16.01 8.48 10.77
N VAL A 64 -15.14 7.91 9.97
CA VAL A 64 -13.71 8.23 9.95
C VAL A 64 -13.34 8.80 8.60
N SER A 65 -12.68 9.95 8.60
CA SER A 65 -12.12 10.58 7.40
C SER A 65 -10.64 10.82 7.60
N ALA A 66 -9.82 10.55 6.59
CA ALA A 66 -8.39 10.77 6.66
C ALA A 66 -7.78 11.24 5.34
N ALA A 67 -6.72 12.04 5.42
CA ALA A 67 -5.95 12.52 4.28
C ALA A 67 -4.47 12.68 4.65
N VAL A 68 -3.56 12.26 3.78
CA VAL A 68 -2.13 12.57 3.92
C VAL A 68 -1.92 14.05 3.64
N LEU A 69 -1.12 14.74 4.46
CA LEU A 69 -0.79 16.14 4.25
C LEU A 69 0.17 16.30 3.06
N SER A 70 -0.18 17.16 2.10
CA SER A 70 0.72 17.59 1.04
C SER A 70 1.88 18.44 1.59
N ALA A 71 2.88 18.73 0.76
CA ALA A 71 3.96 19.65 1.13
C ALA A 71 3.40 21.04 1.51
N GLU A 72 2.41 21.51 0.78
CA GLU A 72 1.74 22.79 1.05
C GLU A 72 0.95 22.76 2.38
N ASP A 73 0.22 21.65 2.66
CA ASP A 73 -0.49 21.50 3.93
C ASP A 73 0.46 21.44 5.12
N ARG A 74 1.59 20.72 4.98
CA ARG A 74 2.61 20.65 6.02
C ARG A 74 3.14 22.04 6.34
N GLN A 75 3.46 22.82 5.32
CA GLN A 75 3.94 24.19 5.51
C GLN A 75 2.91 25.07 6.19
N ARG A 76 1.64 25.02 5.74
CA ARG A 76 0.55 25.84 6.26
C ARG A 76 0.07 25.43 7.65
N MET A 77 0.11 24.13 7.97
CA MET A 77 -0.46 23.57 9.21
C MET A 77 0.60 23.38 10.28
N LEU A 78 1.76 22.83 9.93
CA LEU A 78 2.82 22.52 10.89
C LEU A 78 3.83 23.66 11.03
N GLY A 79 4.10 24.39 9.95
CA GLY A 79 5.08 25.47 9.92
C GLY A 79 6.53 24.99 10.12
N VAL A 80 6.77 23.68 9.94
CA VAL A 80 8.08 23.04 10.05
C VAL A 80 8.29 22.07 8.88
N GLU A 81 9.54 21.93 8.46
CA GLU A 81 9.97 21.01 7.41
C GLU A 81 10.22 19.62 7.99
N LEU A 82 9.47 18.60 7.53
CA LEU A 82 9.61 17.22 7.98
C LEU A 82 10.29 16.29 6.96
N ASP A 83 10.65 16.78 5.79
CA ASP A 83 11.17 15.94 4.70
C ASP A 83 12.46 15.16 5.08
N LYS A 84 13.25 15.71 6.01
CA LYS A 84 14.46 15.06 6.52
C LYS A 84 14.20 14.09 7.67
N THR A 85 13.02 14.13 8.28
CA THR A 85 12.72 13.38 9.50
C THR A 85 12.13 12.00 9.23
N ARG A 86 11.81 11.68 7.98
CA ARG A 86 11.11 10.46 7.57
C ARG A 86 9.78 10.25 8.32
N VAL A 87 9.08 11.35 8.57
CA VAL A 87 7.74 11.35 9.19
C VAL A 87 6.71 11.82 8.19
N GLN A 88 5.62 11.06 8.05
CA GLN A 88 4.47 11.41 7.22
C GLN A 88 3.29 11.82 8.11
N PRO A 89 2.88 13.09 8.10
CA PRO A 89 1.71 13.53 8.82
C PRO A 89 0.42 13.16 8.06
N VAL A 90 -0.54 12.61 8.78
CA VAL A 90 -1.87 12.25 8.28
C VAL A 90 -2.92 12.93 9.13
N TRP A 91 -3.76 13.73 8.52
CA TRP A 91 -4.93 14.30 9.17
C TRP A 91 -6.02 13.23 9.30
N VAL A 92 -6.62 13.12 10.47
CA VAL A 92 -7.70 12.20 10.77
C VAL A 92 -8.84 12.97 11.46
N GLU A 93 -10.07 12.71 11.04
CA GLU A 93 -11.28 13.20 11.69
C GLU A 93 -12.18 12.01 12.03
N VAL A 94 -12.62 11.95 13.28
CA VAL A 94 -13.53 10.93 13.80
C VAL A 94 -14.80 11.61 14.29
N GLN A 95 -15.92 11.22 13.71
CA GLN A 95 -17.27 11.61 14.16
C GLN A 95 -17.89 10.43 14.89
N ASN A 96 -18.22 10.63 16.16
CA ASN A 96 -18.81 9.63 17.03
C ASN A 96 -20.31 9.93 17.23
N GLN A 97 -21.18 9.16 16.59
CA GLN A 97 -22.63 9.26 16.80
C GLN A 97 -23.15 8.13 17.71
N THR A 98 -22.26 7.32 18.28
CA THR A 98 -22.62 6.26 19.24
C THR A 98 -22.85 6.82 20.64
N ALA A 99 -23.42 6.01 21.53
CA ALA A 99 -23.61 6.37 22.94
C ALA A 99 -22.35 6.22 23.80
N ASP A 100 -21.27 5.62 23.29
CA ASP A 100 -20.05 5.33 24.03
C ASP A 100 -18.88 6.22 23.58
N PRO A 101 -17.94 6.58 24.47
CA PRO A 101 -16.71 7.23 24.08
C PRO A 101 -15.82 6.27 23.27
N LEU A 102 -15.08 6.84 22.32
CA LEU A 102 -14.15 6.11 21.47
C LEU A 102 -12.71 6.48 21.80
N LEU A 103 -11.85 5.49 21.90
CA LEU A 103 -10.40 5.67 22.05
C LEU A 103 -9.71 5.21 20.75
N LEU A 104 -9.07 6.13 20.04
CA LEU A 104 -8.24 5.81 18.90
C LEU A 104 -6.94 5.14 19.39
N LEU A 105 -6.66 3.94 18.92
CA LEU A 105 -5.43 3.21 19.24
C LEU A 105 -4.32 3.68 18.28
N GLN A 106 -3.63 4.74 18.65
CA GLN A 106 -2.63 5.39 17.81
C GLN A 106 -1.53 4.45 17.30
N PRO A 107 -0.92 3.56 18.12
CA PRO A 107 0.06 2.59 17.62
C PRO A 107 -0.51 1.56 16.65
N GLY A 108 -1.83 1.40 16.58
CA GLY A 108 -2.49 0.54 15.57
C GLY A 108 -2.43 1.12 14.16
N THR A 109 -2.22 2.43 14.01
CA THR A 109 -2.11 3.10 12.71
C THR A 109 -0.78 2.81 12.02
N ASP A 110 0.27 2.66 12.82
CA ASP A 110 1.63 2.37 12.36
C ASP A 110 2.42 1.79 13.55
N PRO A 111 3.20 0.71 13.37
CA PRO A 111 4.05 0.17 14.44
C PRO A 111 4.99 1.21 15.05
N ASP A 112 5.44 2.17 14.25
CA ASP A 112 6.34 3.26 14.64
C ASP A 112 5.59 4.61 14.69
N TYR A 113 4.43 4.66 15.36
CA TYR A 113 3.73 5.92 15.61
C TYR A 113 4.63 6.89 16.38
N PHE A 114 4.76 8.12 15.87
CA PHE A 114 5.53 9.18 16.51
C PHE A 114 4.61 10.12 17.28
N SER A 115 4.92 10.37 18.54
CA SER A 115 4.19 11.40 19.28
C SER A 115 4.48 12.81 18.73
N PRO A 116 3.54 13.76 18.86
CA PRO A 116 3.77 15.13 18.41
C PRO A 116 5.06 15.76 18.98
N LEU A 117 5.42 15.38 20.22
CA LEU A 117 6.62 15.87 20.87
C LEU A 117 7.91 15.29 20.26
N GLU A 118 7.94 14.01 19.92
CA GLU A 118 9.07 13.41 19.21
C GLU A 118 9.31 14.10 17.87
N VAL A 119 8.22 14.38 17.13
CA VAL A 119 8.30 15.11 15.86
C VAL A 119 8.82 16.53 16.07
N ALA A 120 8.34 17.23 17.08
CA ALA A 120 8.84 18.56 17.42
C ALA A 120 10.34 18.53 17.74
N TRP A 121 10.81 17.55 18.51
CA TRP A 121 12.22 17.39 18.83
C TRP A 121 13.10 17.11 17.62
N SER A 122 12.59 16.48 16.60
CA SER A 122 13.35 16.19 15.36
C SER A 122 13.81 17.46 14.61
N VAL A 123 13.17 18.61 14.87
CA VAL A 123 13.49 19.91 14.26
C VAL A 123 14.18 20.91 15.21
N HIS A 124 14.38 20.55 16.48
CA HIS A 124 14.94 21.45 17.52
C HIS A 124 16.31 22.03 17.16
N GLY A 125 17.16 21.29 16.47
CA GLY A 125 18.49 21.75 16.08
C GLY A 125 18.50 22.96 15.12
N THR A 126 17.34 23.30 14.56
CA THR A 126 17.19 24.37 13.55
C THR A 126 16.73 25.70 14.17
N PHE A 127 16.16 25.69 15.38
CA PHE A 127 15.51 26.84 15.99
C PHE A 127 16.06 27.20 17.38
N THR A 128 15.71 28.37 17.88
CA THR A 128 16.07 28.80 19.24
C THR A 128 15.28 28.02 20.30
N PRO A 129 15.73 27.92 21.55
CA PRO A 129 14.99 27.27 22.64
C PRO A 129 13.57 27.82 22.83
N ALA A 130 13.39 29.15 22.69
CA ALA A 130 12.07 29.77 22.78
C ALA A 130 11.16 29.43 21.61
N ALA A 131 11.71 29.26 20.40
CA ALA A 131 10.99 28.80 19.22
C ALA A 131 10.65 27.31 19.37
N ASN A 132 11.58 26.48 19.84
CA ASN A 132 11.34 25.06 20.13
C ASN A 132 10.18 24.84 21.11
N ALA A 133 10.09 25.63 22.16
CA ALA A 133 8.98 25.55 23.11
C ALA A 133 7.62 25.85 22.44
N ARG A 134 7.60 26.83 21.51
CA ARG A 134 6.38 27.12 20.72
C ARG A 134 6.05 26.00 19.71
N ILE A 135 7.05 25.43 19.05
CA ILE A 135 6.86 24.28 18.15
C ILE A 135 6.28 23.08 18.91
N ASN A 136 6.82 22.78 20.10
CA ASN A 136 6.32 21.69 20.96
C ASN A 136 4.82 21.89 21.26
N ALA A 137 4.45 23.09 21.74
CA ALA A 137 3.06 23.38 22.08
C ALA A 137 2.14 23.33 20.85
N HIS A 138 2.60 23.83 19.71
CA HIS A 138 1.83 23.84 18.47
C HIS A 138 1.58 22.43 17.92
N LEU A 139 2.63 21.60 17.80
CA LEU A 139 2.49 20.22 17.32
C LEU A 139 1.68 19.36 18.30
N ASP A 140 1.85 19.57 19.62
CA ASP A 140 1.00 18.91 20.61
C ASP A 140 -0.49 19.27 20.42
N GLN A 141 -0.80 20.54 20.18
CA GLN A 141 -2.16 20.99 19.93
C GLN A 141 -2.77 20.39 18.65
N LEU A 142 -1.95 20.21 17.59
CA LEU A 142 -2.39 19.62 16.33
C LEU A 142 -2.57 18.11 16.40
N GLY A 143 -1.88 17.41 17.31
CA GLY A 143 -1.99 15.96 17.46
C GLY A 143 -3.40 15.51 17.81
N PHE A 144 -3.80 14.32 17.33
CA PHE A 144 -5.10 13.76 17.63
C PHE A 144 -5.24 13.50 19.15
N LYS A 145 -6.31 13.98 19.75
CA LYS A 145 -6.57 13.90 21.21
C LYS A 145 -7.70 12.92 21.51
N ASN A 146 -7.39 11.89 22.27
CA ASN A 146 -8.36 10.95 22.84
C ASN A 146 -9.00 11.49 24.13
N PRO A 147 -10.20 10.98 24.52
CA PRO A 147 -11.16 10.21 23.70
C PRO A 147 -12.03 11.10 22.80
N VAL A 148 -12.77 10.49 21.88
CA VAL A 148 -13.87 11.15 21.14
C VAL A 148 -15.18 10.83 21.85
N LEU A 149 -15.82 11.83 22.45
CA LEU A 149 -17.01 11.65 23.25
C LEU A 149 -18.26 11.41 22.35
N PRO A 150 -19.35 10.84 22.90
CA PRO A 150 -20.62 10.73 22.21
C PRO A 150 -21.09 12.08 21.63
N GLY A 151 -21.50 12.08 20.36
CA GLY A 151 -21.93 13.29 19.61
C GLY A 151 -20.78 14.21 19.19
N GLU A 152 -19.54 13.92 19.55
CA GLU A 152 -18.36 14.75 19.22
C GLU A 152 -17.81 14.42 17.83
N THR A 153 -17.33 15.45 17.15
CA THR A 153 -16.43 15.33 15.99
C THR A 153 -15.07 15.88 16.37
N LYS A 154 -14.04 15.05 16.30
CA LYS A 154 -12.68 15.43 16.68
C LYS A 154 -11.72 15.16 15.52
N ALA A 155 -10.86 16.13 15.25
CA ALA A 155 -9.81 16.00 14.23
C ALA A 155 -8.43 16.26 14.83
N GLY A 156 -7.41 15.69 14.21
CA GLY A 156 -6.02 15.91 14.57
C GLY A 156 -5.07 15.24 13.60
N VAL A 157 -3.79 15.41 13.83
CA VAL A 157 -2.72 14.85 13.00
C VAL A 157 -2.10 13.64 13.69
N LEU A 158 -1.95 12.55 12.94
CA LEU A 158 -1.13 11.41 13.30
C LEU A 158 0.20 11.50 12.54
N PHE A 159 1.29 11.20 13.23
CA PHE A 159 2.64 11.21 12.66
C PHE A 159 3.16 9.79 12.58
N ILE A 160 3.43 9.31 11.37
CA ILE A 160 3.69 7.91 11.08
C ILE A 160 4.80 7.77 10.03
N ASN A 161 5.27 6.55 9.76
CA ASN A 161 6.30 6.29 8.76
C ASN A 161 5.86 6.73 7.36
N PRO A 162 6.77 7.21 6.51
CA PRO A 162 6.43 7.61 5.14
C PRO A 162 6.15 6.38 4.27
N GLU A 163 5.09 6.47 3.49
CA GLU A 163 4.83 5.59 2.36
C GLU A 163 4.71 6.37 1.06
N ARG A 164 4.90 5.69 -0.07
CA ARG A 164 4.81 6.26 -1.41
C ARG A 164 3.50 5.88 -2.08
N ALA A 165 3.07 6.71 -2.99
CA ALA A 165 1.92 6.51 -3.88
C ALA A 165 0.59 6.35 -3.16
N THR A 166 0.38 5.25 -2.47
CA THR A 166 -0.84 4.95 -1.71
C THR A 166 -0.47 4.39 -0.35
N ARG A 167 -1.04 4.99 0.69
CA ARG A 167 -0.90 4.53 2.06
C ARG A 167 -2.13 3.75 2.49
N LEU A 168 -1.93 2.55 3.02
CA LEU A 168 -2.94 1.87 3.83
C LEU A 168 -2.88 2.42 5.25
N LEU A 169 -3.97 3.06 5.70
CA LEU A 169 -4.11 3.54 7.06
C LEU A 169 -5.13 2.68 7.82
N ASN A 170 -4.70 2.06 8.91
CA ASN A 170 -5.60 1.39 9.83
C ASN A 170 -5.96 2.35 10.97
N ILE A 171 -7.25 2.50 11.24
CA ILE A 171 -7.79 3.28 12.36
C ILE A 171 -8.61 2.32 13.21
N ASP A 172 -8.08 1.98 14.37
CA ASP A 172 -8.74 1.10 15.32
C ASP A 172 -9.32 1.95 16.45
N LEU A 173 -10.63 1.91 16.61
CA LEU A 173 -11.37 2.64 17.63
C LEU A 173 -11.88 1.67 18.69
N LEU A 174 -11.32 1.75 19.89
CA LEU A 174 -11.79 0.99 21.05
C LEU A 174 -13.04 1.66 21.61
N GLN A 175 -14.14 0.91 21.62
CA GLN A 175 -15.41 1.27 22.23
C GLN A 175 -15.65 0.30 23.39
N ARG A 176 -15.95 0.78 24.55
CA ARG A 176 -16.24 0.02 25.80
C ARG A 176 -15.82 -1.48 25.83
N LYS A 177 -16.38 -2.34 24.99
CA LYS A 177 -16.14 -3.80 24.93
C LYS A 177 -15.85 -4.32 23.53
N SER A 178 -15.75 -3.45 22.54
CA SER A 178 -15.56 -3.82 21.13
C SER A 178 -14.50 -2.95 20.46
N LEU A 179 -13.88 -3.51 19.46
CA LEU A 179 -12.98 -2.80 18.56
C LEU A 179 -13.71 -2.55 17.23
N VAL A 180 -13.72 -1.32 16.77
CA VAL A 180 -14.26 -0.95 15.46
C VAL A 180 -13.11 -0.56 14.54
N PRO A 181 -12.66 -1.48 13.67
CA PRO A 181 -11.56 -1.21 12.76
C PRO A 181 -12.02 -0.53 11.48
N PHE A 182 -11.17 0.36 10.96
CA PHE A 182 -11.29 0.97 9.65
C PHE A 182 -9.98 0.78 8.90
N SER A 183 -10.05 0.49 7.60
CA SER A 183 -8.91 0.47 6.71
C SER A 183 -9.18 1.45 5.56
N LEU A 184 -8.31 2.44 5.41
CA LEU A 184 -8.45 3.50 4.42
C LEU A 184 -7.23 3.49 3.49
N PHE A 185 -7.48 3.56 2.18
CA PHE A 185 -6.43 3.76 1.19
C PHE A 185 -6.28 5.24 0.88
N LEU A 186 -5.25 5.85 1.41
CA LEU A 186 -4.98 7.26 1.23
C LEU A 186 -4.02 7.48 0.07
N ARG A 187 -4.34 8.43 -0.80
CA ARG A 187 -3.40 8.91 -1.80
C ARG A 187 -2.33 9.75 -1.11
N VAL A 188 -1.07 9.46 -1.37
CA VAL A 188 0.04 10.32 -0.96
C VAL A 188 0.14 11.46 -1.98
N PRO A 189 -0.08 12.72 -1.58
CA PRO A 189 0.08 13.88 -2.45
C PRO A 189 1.54 13.99 -2.93
N ASP A 190 1.74 14.61 -4.09
CA ASP A 190 3.06 14.89 -4.67
C ASP A 190 3.88 13.65 -5.06
N ASP A 191 3.32 12.45 -4.91
CA ASP A 191 3.93 11.23 -5.42
C ASP A 191 3.19 10.76 -6.67
N ALA A 192 3.93 10.62 -7.78
CA ALA A 192 3.39 10.18 -9.08
C ALA A 192 3.11 8.66 -9.13
N GLY A 193 3.22 7.96 -8.00
CA GLY A 193 3.04 6.52 -7.92
C GLY A 193 1.62 6.04 -8.26
N GLU A 194 1.50 4.75 -8.54
CA GLU A 194 0.27 4.11 -9.01
C GLU A 194 -0.86 4.13 -7.98
N LYS A 195 -2.07 4.34 -8.46
CA LYS A 195 -3.28 4.38 -7.63
C LYS A 195 -3.76 2.96 -7.33
N TRP A 196 -3.93 2.64 -6.04
CA TRP A 196 -4.53 1.38 -5.57
C TRP A 196 -6.06 1.39 -5.55
N PHE A 197 -6.70 2.37 -6.18
CA PHE A 197 -8.15 2.52 -6.09
C PHE A 197 -8.88 1.71 -7.15
N ALA A 198 -10.11 1.34 -6.81
CA ALA A 198 -11.07 0.74 -7.71
C ALA A 198 -11.46 1.64 -8.91
N GLU A 199 -10.94 2.88 -8.95
CA GLU A 199 -11.06 3.75 -10.11
C GLU A 199 -10.41 3.10 -11.34
N GLY A 200 -11.26 2.61 -12.23
CA GLY A 200 -10.85 1.95 -13.46
C GLY A 200 -11.05 0.43 -13.48
N LEU A 201 -11.58 -0.20 -12.42
CA LEU A 201 -12.09 -1.55 -12.54
C LEU A 201 -13.30 -1.55 -13.47
N PHE A 202 -13.37 -2.58 -14.30
CA PHE A 202 -14.50 -2.77 -15.20
C PHE A 202 -15.80 -2.97 -14.38
N GLN A 203 -16.87 -2.34 -14.85
CA GLN A 203 -18.19 -2.51 -14.28
C GLN A 203 -19.10 -3.20 -15.30
N HIS A 204 -19.60 -4.36 -14.94
CA HIS A 204 -20.63 -5.04 -15.72
C HIS A 204 -21.95 -4.28 -15.65
N HIS A 205 -22.75 -4.33 -16.72
CA HIS A 205 -24.11 -3.83 -16.68
C HIS A 205 -24.92 -4.61 -15.63
N GLY A 206 -25.81 -3.92 -14.91
CA GLY A 206 -26.59 -4.55 -13.83
C GLY A 206 -27.40 -5.79 -14.29
N SER A 207 -27.86 -5.82 -15.54
CA SER A 207 -28.56 -6.97 -16.16
C SER A 207 -27.68 -8.19 -16.41
N GLU A 208 -26.36 -8.02 -16.44
CA GLU A 208 -25.40 -9.12 -16.65
C GLU A 208 -24.98 -9.75 -15.32
N ILE A 209 -25.12 -9.01 -14.23
CA ILE A 209 -24.67 -9.43 -12.90
C ILE A 209 -25.63 -10.46 -12.34
N LYS A 210 -25.08 -11.59 -11.90
CA LYS A 210 -25.78 -12.62 -11.17
C LYS A 210 -25.25 -12.67 -9.74
N ASP A 211 -26.10 -12.30 -8.79
CA ASP A 211 -25.79 -12.34 -7.37
C ASP A 211 -26.26 -13.68 -6.77
N TYR A 212 -25.43 -14.30 -5.99
CA TYR A 212 -25.69 -15.56 -5.30
C TYR A 212 -25.64 -15.31 -3.78
N ASP A 213 -26.54 -15.95 -3.06
CA ASP A 213 -26.64 -15.97 -1.59
C ASP A 213 -26.40 -17.37 -1.00
N ASP A 214 -26.25 -18.38 -1.86
CA ASP A 214 -25.98 -19.77 -1.49
C ASP A 214 -24.60 -20.21 -1.99
N LEU A 215 -23.80 -20.81 -1.10
CA LEU A 215 -22.46 -21.28 -1.39
C LEU A 215 -22.41 -22.43 -2.41
N ALA A 216 -23.43 -23.32 -2.44
CA ALA A 216 -23.45 -24.43 -3.41
C ALA A 216 -23.76 -23.92 -4.82
N ALA A 217 -24.70 -22.97 -4.94
CA ALA A 217 -25.01 -22.32 -6.20
C ALA A 217 -23.83 -21.48 -6.72
N LEU A 218 -23.15 -20.74 -5.81
CA LEU A 218 -21.91 -20.04 -6.11
C LEU A 218 -20.85 -21.02 -6.63
N ARG A 219 -20.53 -22.08 -5.87
CA ARG A 219 -19.56 -23.11 -6.29
C ARG A 219 -19.81 -23.57 -7.72
N SER A 220 -21.05 -23.96 -8.04
CA SER A 220 -21.42 -24.40 -9.38
C SER A 220 -21.21 -23.32 -10.45
N ALA A 221 -21.35 -22.04 -10.10
CA ALA A 221 -21.09 -20.93 -11.02
C ALA A 221 -19.59 -20.73 -11.24
N LEU A 222 -18.77 -20.84 -10.19
CA LEU A 222 -17.31 -20.68 -10.24
C LEU A 222 -16.64 -21.79 -11.07
N GLU A 223 -17.14 -23.03 -10.99
CA GLU A 223 -16.64 -24.16 -11.78
C GLU A 223 -16.85 -23.99 -13.28
N ARG A 224 -17.87 -23.20 -13.69
CA ARG A 224 -18.17 -22.90 -15.10
C ARG A 224 -17.37 -21.74 -15.70
N LEU A 225 -16.61 -21.01 -14.88
CA LEU A 225 -15.75 -19.93 -15.37
C LEU A 225 -14.66 -20.47 -16.32
N PRO A 226 -14.17 -19.68 -17.29
CA PRO A 226 -13.13 -20.10 -18.23
C PRO A 226 -11.91 -20.67 -17.50
N CYS A 227 -11.28 -21.69 -18.07
CA CYS A 227 -10.06 -22.28 -17.46
C CYS A 227 -8.89 -21.31 -17.45
N CYS A 228 -8.78 -20.53 -18.50
CA CYS A 228 -7.56 -19.88 -18.88
C CYS A 228 -7.86 -18.52 -19.51
N ALA A 229 -6.90 -17.62 -19.48
CA ALA A 229 -6.90 -16.45 -20.33
C ALA A 229 -6.79 -16.87 -21.81
N THR A 230 -7.02 -15.94 -22.71
CA THR A 230 -6.85 -16.15 -24.15
C THR A 230 -5.96 -15.08 -24.75
N ASP A 231 -5.48 -15.32 -25.96
CA ASP A 231 -4.88 -14.29 -26.79
C ASP A 231 -5.89 -13.18 -27.17
N ALA A 232 -5.44 -12.14 -27.81
CA ALA A 232 -6.27 -11.01 -28.24
C ALA A 232 -7.42 -11.41 -29.18
N ASN A 233 -7.30 -12.55 -29.90
CA ASN A 233 -8.30 -13.07 -30.82
C ASN A 233 -9.24 -14.10 -30.18
N GLY A 234 -9.01 -14.46 -28.91
CA GLY A 234 -9.79 -15.48 -28.21
C GLY A 234 -9.61 -16.91 -28.74
N ARG A 235 -8.50 -17.19 -29.44
CA ARG A 235 -8.28 -18.47 -30.14
C ARG A 235 -7.30 -19.39 -29.42
N ALA A 236 -6.27 -18.84 -28.82
CA ALA A 236 -5.25 -19.63 -28.15
C ALA A 236 -5.32 -19.39 -26.62
N ASN A 237 -5.14 -20.45 -25.84
CA ASN A 237 -5.15 -20.36 -24.39
C ASN A 237 -3.86 -19.75 -23.87
N GLY A 238 -4.01 -18.83 -22.93
CA GLY A 238 -2.95 -18.26 -22.10
C GLY A 238 -2.78 -19.02 -20.80
N ASP A 239 -2.32 -18.28 -19.78
CA ASP A 239 -2.09 -18.83 -18.46
C ASP A 239 -3.42 -19.23 -17.76
N PRO A 240 -3.40 -20.26 -16.90
CA PRO A 240 -4.60 -20.74 -16.23
C PRO A 240 -5.07 -19.80 -15.11
N PHE A 241 -6.39 -19.73 -14.90
CA PHE A 241 -6.99 -19.08 -13.75
C PHE A 241 -7.02 -20.05 -12.57
N ASN A 242 -6.05 -19.95 -11.70
CA ASN A 242 -5.85 -20.86 -10.54
C ASN A 242 -6.37 -20.28 -9.22
N VAL A 243 -6.93 -19.06 -9.24
CA VAL A 243 -7.45 -18.37 -8.06
C VAL A 243 -8.75 -17.63 -8.39
N ILE A 244 -9.65 -17.57 -7.42
CA ILE A 244 -10.84 -16.74 -7.41
C ILE A 244 -10.84 -15.94 -6.09
N LEU A 245 -11.13 -14.66 -6.16
CA LEU A 245 -11.24 -13.77 -5.00
C LEU A 245 -12.68 -13.28 -4.89
N VAL A 246 -13.24 -13.33 -3.68
CA VAL A 246 -14.60 -12.89 -3.36
C VAL A 246 -14.52 -11.83 -2.27
N GLY A 247 -15.04 -10.64 -2.53
CA GLY A 247 -15.00 -9.54 -1.57
C GLY A 247 -15.02 -8.18 -2.25
N ASP A 248 -15.12 -7.13 -1.45
CA ASP A 248 -14.92 -5.77 -1.95
C ASP A 248 -13.45 -5.55 -2.31
N PHE A 249 -13.22 -4.82 -3.41
CA PHE A 249 -11.85 -4.59 -3.89
C PHE A 249 -10.95 -3.91 -2.85
N ALA A 250 -11.51 -3.04 -2.02
CA ALA A 250 -10.78 -2.37 -0.96
C ALA A 250 -10.25 -3.36 0.10
N ASP A 251 -11.04 -4.36 0.47
CA ASP A 251 -10.67 -5.38 1.45
C ASP A 251 -9.61 -6.34 0.87
N ILE A 252 -9.81 -6.77 -0.39
CA ILE A 252 -8.83 -7.56 -1.15
C ILE A 252 -7.51 -6.81 -1.25
N ALA A 253 -7.53 -5.55 -1.71
CA ALA A 253 -6.33 -4.73 -1.84
C ALA A 253 -5.63 -4.50 -0.50
N THR A 254 -6.38 -4.34 0.60
CA THR A 254 -5.85 -4.26 1.97
C THR A 254 -5.03 -5.50 2.32
N ALA A 255 -5.57 -6.69 2.06
CA ALA A 255 -4.88 -7.95 2.32
C ALA A 255 -3.58 -8.07 1.51
N PHE A 256 -3.63 -7.73 0.22
CA PHE A 256 -2.46 -7.73 -0.65
C PHE A 256 -1.38 -6.74 -0.18
N VAL A 257 -1.76 -5.50 0.15
CA VAL A 257 -0.81 -4.46 0.62
C VAL A 257 -0.12 -4.87 1.92
N ARG A 258 -0.85 -5.45 2.87
CA ARG A 258 -0.28 -5.98 4.12
C ARG A 258 0.80 -7.05 3.88
N ARG A 259 0.73 -7.76 2.76
CA ARG A 259 1.72 -8.78 2.37
C ARG A 259 2.78 -8.27 1.39
N GLY A 260 2.88 -6.95 1.21
CA GLY A 260 3.91 -6.31 0.40
C GLY A 260 3.64 -6.34 -1.11
N TYR A 261 2.41 -6.65 -1.54
CA TYR A 261 2.04 -6.50 -2.94
C TYR A 261 1.80 -5.02 -3.26
N ARG A 262 2.14 -4.64 -4.49
CA ARG A 262 1.92 -3.30 -5.03
C ARG A 262 1.32 -3.41 -6.43
N ARG A 263 0.50 -2.45 -6.81
CA ARG A 263 -0.01 -2.36 -8.18
C ARG A 263 1.17 -2.10 -9.11
N ALA A 264 1.33 -2.93 -10.12
CA ALA A 264 2.41 -2.81 -11.09
C ALA A 264 2.00 -3.52 -12.38
N ALA A 265 1.90 -2.78 -13.47
CA ALA A 265 1.63 -3.33 -14.79
C ALA A 265 2.95 -3.68 -15.50
N HIS A 266 2.90 -4.70 -16.34
CA HIS A 266 3.98 -5.07 -17.25
C HIS A 266 3.42 -5.13 -18.68
N PRO A 267 4.17 -4.78 -19.74
CA PRO A 267 3.69 -4.84 -21.12
C PRO A 267 3.09 -6.20 -21.52
N ALA A 268 3.64 -7.31 -21.02
CA ALA A 268 3.13 -8.66 -21.24
C ALA A 268 1.72 -8.89 -20.62
N ASP A 269 1.32 -8.13 -19.62
CA ASP A 269 -0.02 -8.25 -19.02
C ASP A 269 -1.11 -7.88 -20.02
N ALA A 270 -0.80 -7.04 -21.00
CA ALA A 270 -1.70 -6.64 -22.06
C ALA A 270 -2.00 -7.73 -23.10
N ALA A 271 -1.25 -8.83 -23.12
CA ALA A 271 -1.48 -9.95 -24.04
C ALA A 271 -2.62 -10.87 -23.59
N GLU A 272 -2.82 -11.00 -22.27
CA GLU A 272 -3.83 -11.88 -21.67
C GLU A 272 -5.23 -11.26 -21.71
N ARG A 273 -6.22 -12.03 -22.09
CA ARG A 273 -7.63 -11.61 -22.18
C ARG A 273 -8.56 -12.60 -21.49
N VAL A 274 -9.59 -12.06 -20.85
CA VAL A 274 -10.81 -12.79 -20.52
C VAL A 274 -12.02 -11.92 -20.81
N PHE A 275 -13.08 -12.49 -21.31
CA PHE A 275 -14.26 -11.74 -21.77
C PHE A 275 -13.89 -10.61 -22.76
N GLY A 276 -12.85 -10.82 -23.59
CA GLY A 276 -12.34 -9.82 -24.53
C GLY A 276 -11.53 -8.66 -23.89
N ARG A 277 -11.29 -8.66 -22.56
CA ARG A 277 -10.67 -7.55 -21.82
C ARG A 277 -9.27 -7.90 -21.28
N MET A 278 -8.44 -6.88 -21.16
CA MET A 278 -7.19 -6.96 -20.41
C MET A 278 -7.47 -7.12 -18.89
N PRO A 279 -6.48 -7.49 -18.08
CA PRO A 279 -6.63 -7.46 -16.62
C PRO A 279 -7.12 -6.10 -16.12
N ASP A 280 -8.10 -6.13 -15.23
CA ASP A 280 -8.61 -4.91 -14.58
C ASP A 280 -7.61 -4.38 -13.54
N ALA A 281 -6.85 -5.28 -12.92
CA ALA A 281 -5.75 -4.93 -12.04
C ALA A 281 -4.61 -5.97 -12.12
N VAL A 282 -3.39 -5.50 -11.94
CA VAL A 282 -2.19 -6.33 -11.78
C VAL A 282 -1.47 -5.91 -10.52
N VAL A 283 -1.14 -6.87 -9.67
CA VAL A 283 -0.39 -6.65 -8.45
C VAL A 283 0.83 -7.55 -8.39
N ARG A 284 1.94 -7.02 -7.87
CA ARG A 284 3.21 -7.73 -7.76
C ARG A 284 3.75 -7.61 -6.34
N LYS A 285 4.20 -8.73 -5.79
CA LYS A 285 4.93 -8.72 -4.52
C LYS A 285 6.35 -8.22 -4.78
N GLN A 286 6.78 -7.21 -4.03
CA GLN A 286 8.15 -6.74 -4.13
C GLN A 286 9.07 -7.62 -3.27
N SER A 287 10.17 -8.09 -3.84
CA SER A 287 11.23 -8.72 -3.08
C SER A 287 12.14 -7.65 -2.47
N GLN A 288 12.81 -7.97 -1.34
CA GLN A 288 13.79 -7.07 -0.72
C GLN A 288 14.94 -6.69 -1.66
N ALA A 289 15.22 -7.49 -2.66
CA ALA A 289 16.25 -7.25 -3.67
C ALA A 289 15.76 -6.47 -4.90
N GLY A 290 14.46 -6.06 -4.93
CA GLY A 290 13.86 -5.38 -6.09
C GLY A 290 13.59 -6.28 -7.30
N ALA A 291 13.87 -7.60 -7.22
CA ALA A 291 13.53 -8.55 -8.25
C ALA A 291 12.01 -8.83 -8.22
N PRO A 292 11.36 -9.03 -9.37
CA PRO A 292 9.96 -9.37 -9.41
C PRO A 292 9.74 -10.72 -8.71
N ALA A 293 8.79 -10.72 -7.77
CA ALA A 293 8.31 -11.93 -7.12
C ALA A 293 6.93 -12.31 -7.70
N THR A 294 6.17 -13.08 -6.97
CA THR A 294 4.79 -13.45 -7.33
C THR A 294 3.98 -12.26 -7.85
N TRP A 295 3.26 -12.43 -8.93
CA TRP A 295 2.29 -11.48 -9.43
C TRP A 295 0.92 -12.10 -9.58
N VAL A 296 -0.10 -11.25 -9.57
CA VAL A 296 -1.50 -11.64 -9.72
C VAL A 296 -2.17 -10.70 -10.71
N ARG A 297 -2.84 -11.25 -11.70
CA ARG A 297 -3.71 -10.54 -12.63
C ARG A 297 -5.16 -10.82 -12.26
N LEU A 298 -6.00 -9.78 -12.27
CA LEU A 298 -7.37 -9.82 -11.79
C LEU A 298 -8.34 -9.35 -12.88
N TRP A 299 -9.47 -10.04 -13.02
CA TRP A 299 -10.59 -9.65 -13.86
C TRP A 299 -11.88 -9.71 -13.05
N VAL A 300 -12.66 -8.65 -13.08
CA VAL A 300 -14.01 -8.64 -12.52
C VAL A 300 -14.90 -9.56 -13.34
N THR A 301 -15.63 -10.44 -12.68
CA THR A 301 -16.62 -11.32 -13.31
C THR A 301 -18.04 -10.74 -13.18
N PRO A 302 -19.01 -11.18 -13.98
CA PRO A 302 -20.42 -10.81 -13.78
C PRO A 302 -21.09 -11.62 -12.66
N ILE A 303 -20.31 -12.05 -11.67
CA ILE A 303 -20.78 -12.82 -10.51
C ILE A 303 -20.60 -11.97 -9.28
N ARG A 304 -21.57 -12.02 -8.38
CA ARG A 304 -21.50 -11.54 -7.01
C ARG A 304 -21.91 -12.63 -6.03
N PHE A 305 -21.45 -12.46 -4.79
CA PHE A 305 -21.88 -13.26 -3.65
C PHE A 305 -22.21 -12.33 -2.47
N ASP A 306 -23.44 -12.36 -2.01
CA ASP A 306 -23.95 -11.43 -0.98
C ASP A 306 -23.63 -9.96 -1.31
N GLY A 307 -23.82 -9.55 -2.57
CA GLY A 307 -23.51 -8.22 -3.07
C GLY A 307 -22.01 -7.94 -3.31
N GLN A 308 -21.11 -8.79 -2.84
CA GLN A 308 -19.66 -8.66 -3.02
C GLN A 308 -19.22 -9.16 -4.40
N SER A 309 -18.24 -8.47 -4.99
CA SER A 309 -17.73 -8.84 -6.31
C SER A 309 -16.88 -10.11 -6.29
N VAL A 310 -16.95 -10.87 -7.38
CA VAL A 310 -16.11 -12.05 -7.65
C VAL A 310 -15.09 -11.71 -8.73
N TYR A 311 -13.84 -12.00 -8.46
CA TYR A 311 -12.72 -11.77 -9.37
C TYR A 311 -12.10 -13.09 -9.79
N LEU A 312 -11.95 -13.28 -11.09
CA LEU A 312 -11.15 -14.36 -11.64
C LEU A 312 -9.69 -13.91 -11.63
N ALA A 313 -8.81 -14.75 -11.12
CA ALA A 313 -7.43 -14.39 -10.91
C ALA A 313 -6.46 -15.44 -11.42
N GLN A 314 -5.33 -14.96 -11.88
CA GLN A 314 -4.19 -15.72 -12.30
C GLN A 314 -3.01 -15.34 -11.45
N VAL A 315 -2.44 -16.30 -10.73
CA VAL A 315 -1.20 -16.09 -9.99
C VAL A 315 -0.07 -16.86 -10.63
N ALA A 316 1.07 -16.18 -10.78
CA ALA A 316 2.28 -16.75 -11.32
C ALA A 316 3.50 -16.30 -10.52
N ARG A 317 4.56 -17.09 -10.57
CA ARG A 317 5.82 -16.83 -9.91
C ARG A 317 6.98 -16.98 -10.89
N PRO A 318 7.89 -15.98 -11.01
CA PRO A 318 9.09 -16.14 -11.83
C PRO A 318 10.08 -17.09 -11.17
N ILE A 319 10.73 -17.93 -11.95
CA ILE A 319 11.87 -18.73 -11.52
C ILE A 319 13.06 -17.81 -11.27
N GLY A 320 13.82 -18.11 -10.21
CA GLY A 320 15.02 -17.38 -9.85
C GLY A 320 14.79 -16.15 -8.97
N GLY A 321 13.61 -15.53 -9.00
CA GLY A 321 13.26 -14.42 -8.12
C GLY A 321 14.44 -13.48 -7.82
N ARG A 322 14.89 -13.40 -6.56
CA ARG A 322 16.04 -12.61 -6.13
C ARG A 322 17.40 -13.06 -6.69
N PHE A 323 17.48 -14.24 -7.29
CA PHE A 323 18.71 -14.80 -7.91
C PHE A 323 18.77 -14.55 -9.41
N ALA A 324 17.70 -14.07 -10.04
CA ALA A 324 17.70 -13.73 -11.45
C ALA A 324 18.50 -12.42 -11.68
N PRO A 325 19.22 -12.29 -12.81
CA PRO A 325 19.83 -11.02 -13.18
C PRO A 325 18.77 -9.92 -13.26
N ARG A 326 19.09 -8.72 -12.77
CA ARG A 326 18.15 -7.57 -12.70
C ARG A 326 17.60 -7.13 -14.06
N ASP A 327 18.32 -7.47 -15.14
CA ASP A 327 18.05 -7.01 -16.51
C ASP A 327 17.36 -8.09 -17.37
N SER A 328 16.91 -9.21 -16.78
CA SER A 328 16.19 -10.22 -17.58
C SER A 328 14.76 -9.73 -17.86
N GLU A 329 14.54 -9.17 -19.05
CA GLU A 329 13.20 -8.85 -19.57
C GLU A 329 12.34 -10.11 -19.76
N ASN A 330 12.98 -11.27 -19.89
CA ASN A 330 12.34 -12.56 -20.05
C ASN A 330 12.20 -13.26 -18.70
N LEU A 331 11.08 -13.03 -18.04
CA LEU A 331 10.69 -13.77 -16.84
C LEU A 331 10.27 -15.19 -17.24
N VAL A 332 11.12 -16.16 -16.92
CA VAL A 332 10.73 -17.57 -17.00
C VAL A 332 9.81 -17.87 -15.81
N LEU A 333 8.58 -18.27 -16.09
CA LEU A 333 7.61 -18.62 -15.07
C LEU A 333 7.85 -20.04 -14.55
N HIS A 334 7.50 -20.26 -13.29
CA HIS A 334 7.49 -21.61 -12.72
C HIS A 334 6.36 -22.42 -13.38
N GLU A 335 6.70 -23.60 -13.86
CA GLU A 335 5.74 -24.47 -14.56
C GLU A 335 4.66 -25.05 -13.63
N ASP A 336 4.99 -25.21 -12.34
CA ASP A 336 4.01 -25.56 -11.30
C ASP A 336 3.21 -24.31 -10.90
N VAL A 337 2.06 -24.16 -11.52
CA VAL A 337 1.17 -23.01 -11.20
C VAL A 337 0.45 -23.16 -9.88
N ASP A 338 0.41 -24.38 -9.32
CA ASP A 338 -0.20 -24.66 -8.02
C ASP A 338 0.70 -24.21 -6.87
N GLU A 339 2.04 -24.25 -7.05
CA GLU A 339 2.98 -23.68 -6.06
C GLU A 339 2.71 -22.18 -5.89
N ALA A 340 2.56 -21.43 -6.99
CA ALA A 340 2.26 -20.00 -6.92
C ALA A 340 0.92 -19.72 -6.23
N ARG A 341 -0.11 -20.53 -6.52
CA ARG A 341 -1.42 -20.48 -5.86
C ARG A 341 -1.28 -20.72 -4.35
N ASN A 342 -0.56 -21.76 -3.95
CA ASN A 342 -0.39 -22.14 -2.56
C ASN A 342 0.38 -21.08 -1.75
N LEU A 343 1.38 -20.44 -2.36
CA LEU A 343 2.10 -19.33 -1.74
C LEU A 343 1.19 -18.10 -1.58
N LEU A 344 0.33 -17.81 -2.55
CA LEU A 344 -0.64 -16.73 -2.42
C LEU A 344 -1.66 -17.00 -1.31
N ILE A 345 -2.17 -18.23 -1.19
CA ILE A 345 -3.05 -18.63 -0.08
C ILE A 345 -2.37 -18.32 1.26
N GLN A 346 -1.13 -18.77 1.44
CA GLN A 346 -0.39 -18.52 2.68
C GLN A 346 -0.20 -17.01 2.94
N ASP A 347 0.13 -16.23 1.93
CA ASP A 347 0.21 -14.77 2.06
C ASP A 347 -1.13 -14.18 2.52
N MET A 348 -2.25 -14.61 1.93
CA MET A 348 -3.57 -14.09 2.31
C MET A 348 -3.99 -14.54 3.72
N MET A 349 -3.65 -15.76 4.14
CA MET A 349 -3.83 -16.21 5.52
C MET A 349 -3.11 -15.29 6.51
N TYR A 350 -1.85 -14.96 6.24
CA TYR A 350 -1.06 -14.06 7.09
C TYR A 350 -1.37 -12.56 6.90
N SER A 351 -2.27 -12.21 5.98
CA SER A 351 -2.71 -10.82 5.81
C SER A 351 -3.73 -10.38 6.87
N ALA A 352 -4.26 -11.32 7.64
CA ALA A 352 -5.44 -11.14 8.49
C ALA A 352 -6.72 -10.70 7.73
N GLY A 353 -6.74 -10.87 6.39
CA GLY A 353 -7.87 -10.48 5.55
C GLY A 353 -8.67 -11.65 4.98
N LEU A 354 -8.31 -12.89 5.26
CA LEU A 354 -8.99 -14.07 4.74
C LEU A 354 -10.10 -14.53 5.70
N ASP A 355 -11.34 -14.63 5.19
CA ASP A 355 -12.51 -15.13 5.93
C ASP A 355 -12.74 -16.62 5.68
N LYS A 356 -12.81 -17.02 4.40
CA LYS A 356 -13.05 -18.41 4.00
C LYS A 356 -12.11 -18.84 2.88
N LEU A 357 -11.77 -20.12 2.88
CA LEU A 357 -10.98 -20.74 1.81
C LEU A 357 -11.65 -22.03 1.37
N GLY A 358 -11.84 -22.20 0.08
CA GLY A 358 -12.31 -23.42 -0.53
C GLY A 358 -11.58 -23.70 -1.85
N PHE A 359 -11.82 -24.87 -2.42
CA PHE A 359 -11.28 -25.23 -3.72
C PHE A 359 -12.40 -25.70 -4.65
N VAL A 360 -12.29 -25.34 -5.91
CA VAL A 360 -13.21 -25.79 -6.98
C VAL A 360 -12.43 -26.29 -8.17
N THR A 361 -13.03 -27.14 -8.98
CA THR A 361 -12.49 -27.51 -10.27
C THR A 361 -12.53 -26.32 -11.26
N GLY A 362 -11.82 -26.40 -12.37
CA GLY A 362 -11.96 -25.40 -13.44
C GLY A 362 -10.70 -25.11 -14.25
N VAL A 363 -9.50 -25.35 -13.71
CA VAL A 363 -8.25 -25.29 -14.49
C VAL A 363 -8.14 -26.51 -15.42
N GLY A 364 -8.57 -27.65 -14.92
CA GLY A 364 -8.37 -28.95 -15.55
C GLY A 364 -6.97 -29.51 -15.27
N PRO A 365 -6.86 -30.77 -14.85
CA PRO A 365 -5.58 -31.37 -14.45
C PRO A 365 -4.63 -31.48 -15.65
N ALA A 366 -3.34 -31.26 -15.40
CA ALA A 366 -2.26 -31.50 -16.34
C ALA A 366 -1.04 -32.00 -15.55
N SER A 367 -0.53 -33.19 -15.89
CA SER A 367 0.66 -33.75 -15.23
C SER A 367 1.93 -33.07 -15.76
N GLN A 368 3.01 -33.16 -15.03
CA GLN A 368 4.31 -32.68 -15.45
C GLN A 368 4.77 -33.36 -16.76
N ALA A 369 4.46 -34.65 -16.94
CA ALA A 369 4.79 -35.40 -18.15
C ALA A 369 3.92 -35.00 -19.36
N GLN A 370 2.78 -34.37 -19.12
CA GLN A 370 1.80 -33.89 -20.11
C GLN A 370 1.42 -32.45 -19.81
N SER A 371 2.44 -31.59 -19.68
CA SER A 371 2.25 -30.17 -19.45
C SER A 371 1.50 -29.51 -20.61
N ARG A 372 0.75 -28.44 -20.30
CA ARG A 372 0.06 -27.63 -21.29
C ARG A 372 0.95 -26.46 -21.71
N THR A 373 0.78 -26.06 -22.96
CA THR A 373 1.52 -24.91 -23.50
C THR A 373 0.56 -23.73 -23.68
N THR A 374 0.97 -22.55 -23.22
CA THR A 374 0.25 -21.30 -23.40
C THR A 374 0.58 -20.67 -24.75
N PHE A 375 -0.21 -19.69 -25.21
CA PHE A 375 0.09 -18.96 -26.45
C PHE A 375 1.44 -18.19 -26.39
N SER A 376 1.95 -17.89 -25.20
CA SER A 376 3.26 -17.28 -25.02
C SER A 376 4.42 -18.28 -25.13
N GLY A 377 4.12 -19.57 -25.27
CA GLY A 377 5.10 -20.64 -25.31
C GLY A 377 5.54 -21.16 -23.95
N ALA A 378 4.98 -20.62 -22.85
CA ALA A 378 5.24 -21.13 -21.51
C ALA A 378 4.53 -22.49 -21.32
N HIS A 379 5.16 -23.36 -20.54
CA HIS A 379 4.59 -24.66 -20.16
C HIS A 379 4.09 -24.59 -18.72
N TYR A 380 3.00 -25.30 -18.42
CA TYR A 380 2.51 -25.44 -17.04
C TYR A 380 1.86 -26.80 -16.81
N PHE A 381 1.90 -27.22 -15.55
CA PHE A 381 1.12 -28.33 -15.03
C PHE A 381 0.33 -27.89 -13.78
N SER A 382 -0.75 -28.62 -13.47
CA SER A 382 -1.69 -28.26 -12.40
C SER A 382 -2.47 -29.48 -11.93
N ASP A 383 -2.86 -29.47 -10.65
CA ASP A 383 -3.83 -30.40 -10.08
C ASP A 383 -5.26 -30.18 -10.61
N GLY A 384 -5.50 -29.10 -11.33
CA GLY A 384 -6.77 -28.73 -11.95
C GLY A 384 -7.68 -27.88 -11.09
N LEU A 385 -7.27 -27.52 -9.86
CA LEU A 385 -8.08 -26.77 -8.92
C LEU A 385 -7.82 -25.26 -8.97
N ARG A 386 -8.84 -24.52 -8.55
CA ARG A 386 -8.78 -23.09 -8.20
C ARG A 386 -8.98 -22.93 -6.70
N ALA A 387 -8.16 -22.13 -6.07
CA ALA A 387 -8.44 -21.66 -4.73
C ALA A 387 -9.49 -20.55 -4.78
N VAL A 388 -10.49 -20.61 -3.92
CA VAL A 388 -11.50 -19.57 -3.75
C VAL A 388 -11.29 -18.94 -2.38
N MET A 389 -10.94 -17.67 -2.37
CA MET A 389 -10.61 -16.90 -1.16
C MET A 389 -11.65 -15.81 -0.95
N PHE A 390 -12.33 -15.84 0.20
CA PHE A 390 -13.28 -14.81 0.63
C PHE A 390 -12.57 -13.85 1.56
N PHE A 391 -12.76 -12.55 1.33
CA PHE A 391 -12.07 -11.52 2.08
C PHE A 391 -12.97 -10.86 3.11
N ALA A 392 -12.42 -10.70 4.31
CA ALA A 392 -13.10 -10.08 5.43
C ALA A 392 -12.99 -8.56 5.39
N THR A 393 -14.04 -7.89 5.86
CA THR A 393 -14.06 -6.43 6.07
C THR A 393 -13.36 -5.99 7.36
N ARG A 394 -12.87 -6.93 8.16
CA ARG A 394 -12.15 -6.70 9.43
C ARG A 394 -11.00 -7.70 9.55
N PRO A 395 -9.94 -7.37 10.31
CA PRO A 395 -8.88 -8.34 10.58
C PRO A 395 -9.40 -9.58 11.30
N LEU A 396 -8.94 -10.74 10.86
CA LEU A 396 -9.22 -12.06 11.43
C LEU A 396 -7.91 -12.76 11.81
N SER A 397 -7.96 -13.64 12.81
CA SER A 397 -6.83 -14.50 13.11
C SER A 397 -6.82 -15.72 12.18
N LEU A 398 -5.68 -16.42 12.11
CA LEU A 398 -5.56 -17.65 11.31
C LEU A 398 -6.57 -18.73 11.74
N SER A 399 -6.90 -18.77 13.02
CA SER A 399 -7.86 -19.74 13.58
C SER A 399 -9.30 -19.45 13.19
N ASP A 400 -9.59 -18.24 12.72
CA ASP A 400 -10.95 -17.84 12.37
C ASP A 400 -11.28 -18.08 10.90
N VAL A 401 -10.28 -18.48 10.09
CA VAL A 401 -10.47 -18.79 8.67
C VAL A 401 -11.29 -20.08 8.53
N GLU A 402 -12.45 -19.97 7.90
CA GLU A 402 -13.32 -21.12 7.62
C GLU A 402 -12.82 -21.89 6.38
N MET A 403 -12.59 -23.20 6.55
CA MET A 403 -12.27 -24.09 5.43
C MET A 403 -13.55 -24.67 4.86
N LEU A 404 -13.87 -24.34 3.61
CA LEU A 404 -15.07 -24.84 2.94
C LEU A 404 -14.87 -26.29 2.49
N ASP A 405 -15.82 -27.16 2.83
CA ASP A 405 -15.85 -28.57 2.41
C ASP A 405 -16.35 -28.70 0.95
N TRP A 406 -15.56 -28.16 0.00
CA TRP A 406 -15.85 -28.23 -1.43
C TRP A 406 -15.04 -29.35 -2.09
N GLU A 407 -13.92 -29.03 -2.76
CA GLU A 407 -13.00 -30.05 -3.24
C GLU A 407 -11.95 -30.36 -2.16
N PRO A 408 -11.72 -31.65 -1.83
CA PRO A 408 -10.77 -32.05 -0.81
C PRO A 408 -9.33 -31.78 -1.27
N TYR A 409 -8.75 -30.69 -0.80
CA TYR A 409 -7.39 -30.30 -1.15
C TYR A 409 -6.33 -31.08 -0.35
N LEU A 410 -6.56 -31.26 0.95
CA LEU A 410 -5.61 -31.93 1.86
C LEU A 410 -5.61 -33.45 1.74
N ASP A 411 -6.72 -34.04 1.28
CA ASP A 411 -6.87 -35.50 1.13
C ASP A 411 -6.30 -36.03 -0.19
N ARG A 412 -5.81 -35.16 -1.06
CA ARG A 412 -5.14 -35.61 -2.29
C ARG A 412 -3.83 -36.28 -1.91
N ARG A 413 -3.79 -37.58 -2.01
CA ARG A 413 -2.56 -38.35 -1.93
C ARG A 413 -1.62 -37.84 -3.00
N GLU A 414 -0.43 -37.39 -2.61
CA GLU A 414 0.66 -37.12 -3.53
C GLU A 414 0.75 -38.29 -4.50
N SER A 415 0.76 -38.02 -5.80
CA SER A 415 1.13 -39.03 -6.78
C SER A 415 2.43 -39.66 -6.32
N PRO A 416 2.54 -41.00 -6.27
CA PRO A 416 3.75 -41.63 -5.75
C PRO A 416 4.95 -41.00 -6.47
N ALA A 417 5.91 -40.53 -5.71
CA ALA A 417 7.15 -39.98 -6.25
C ALA A 417 7.71 -40.93 -7.31
N PRO A 418 8.28 -40.40 -8.41
CA PRO A 418 8.92 -41.25 -9.40
C PRO A 418 9.88 -42.19 -8.66
N LYS A 419 9.74 -43.52 -8.87
CA LYS A 419 10.67 -44.48 -8.30
C LYS A 419 12.08 -44.05 -8.68
N GLU A 420 12.81 -43.59 -7.69
CA GLU A 420 14.18 -43.16 -7.83
C GLU A 420 15.04 -44.27 -8.44
N LEU A 421 15.78 -43.90 -9.41
CA LEU A 421 17.18 -44.20 -9.71
C LEU A 421 17.97 -44.96 -8.61
N ASP A 422 17.55 -46.19 -8.34
CA ASP A 422 18.34 -47.08 -7.51
C ASP A 422 19.22 -48.05 -8.35
N ASP A 423 19.33 -47.82 -9.67
CA ASP A 423 20.11 -48.64 -10.58
C ASP A 423 21.44 -48.04 -11.01
N ALA A 424 21.93 -47.01 -10.36
CA ALA A 424 23.25 -46.41 -10.68
C ALA A 424 24.36 -46.77 -9.69
N ARG A 425 24.22 -47.86 -8.90
CA ARG A 425 25.30 -48.41 -8.08
C ARG A 425 25.31 -49.93 -8.15
N LYS A 426 25.74 -50.47 -9.25
CA LYS A 426 26.40 -51.75 -9.37
C LYS A 426 27.55 -51.70 -10.36
#